data_cc0865187eb58301a272a008da0c59d3
#
_entry.id   cc0865187eb58301a272a008da0c59d3
#
_cell.length_a   1.000
_cell.length_b   1.000
_cell.length_c   1.000
_cell.angle_alpha   90.00
_cell.angle_beta   90.00
_cell.angle_gamma   90.00
#
_symmetry.space_group_name_H-M   'P 1'
#
loop_
_entity.id
_entity.type
_entity.pdbx_description
1 polymer ?
#
loop_
_entity_poly.entity_id
_entity_poly.type
_entity_poly.pdbx_seq_one_letter_code
_entity_poly.pdbx_strand_id
1 'polypeptide(L)'
;MTKTKETTIEADPRLPIIRMSRDFAATPEQLFRAHTNPVLFAQWVGPNALDTRIEHWDARTGGSWRFVQVEEGVEYAFRGCFHEVRPDRIVQTFTFEGEPDGVALETLWFQDLGDGRTRLRTQSLVDSFDGRDAWLASGMETGVNDGYAKLQRMVDDGTV
;
A
#
# COMPACT_ATOMS: atom_id res chain seq x y z
N MET A 1 16.15 -9.71 -19.31
CA MET A 1 15.37 -9.88 -18.09
C MET A 1 15.54 -8.64 -17.22
N THR A 2 14.52 -7.84 -17.11
CA THR A 2 14.51 -6.74 -16.14
C THR A 2 14.30 -7.37 -14.76
N LYS A 3 15.32 -7.38 -13.92
CA LYS A 3 15.15 -7.72 -12.51
C LYS A 3 14.13 -6.75 -11.95
N THR A 4 12.99 -7.24 -11.53
CA THR A 4 12.03 -6.47 -10.73
C THR A 4 12.80 -6.03 -9.49
N LYS A 5 13.02 -4.72 -9.36
CA LYS A 5 13.71 -4.20 -8.17
C LYS A 5 12.82 -4.48 -6.97
N GLU A 6 13.36 -5.15 -5.97
CA GLU A 6 12.67 -5.35 -4.72
C GLU A 6 12.40 -4.01 -4.03
N THR A 7 11.37 -3.99 -3.20
CA THR A 7 11.04 -2.83 -2.40
C THR A 7 12.12 -2.62 -1.34
N THR A 8 12.62 -1.39 -1.22
CA THR A 8 13.46 -0.99 -0.10
C THR A 8 12.56 -0.70 1.10
N ILE A 9 12.82 -1.33 2.24
CA ILE A 9 12.06 -1.14 3.49
C ILE A 9 13.05 -0.75 4.58
N GLU A 10 12.84 0.42 5.19
CA GLU A 10 13.73 0.98 6.19
C GLU A 10 12.97 1.46 7.43
N ALA A 11 13.52 1.14 8.61
CA ALA A 11 13.07 1.71 9.88
C ALA A 11 13.84 3.01 10.16
N ASP A 12 13.12 4.08 10.45
CA ASP A 12 13.76 5.33 10.85
C ASP A 12 14.42 5.15 12.23
N PRO A 13 15.69 5.60 12.42
CA PRO A 13 16.39 5.40 13.69
C PRO A 13 15.92 6.32 14.83
N ARG A 14 15.18 7.37 14.52
CA ARG A 14 14.76 8.40 15.49
C ARG A 14 13.25 8.55 15.65
N LEU A 15 12.47 8.02 14.72
CA LEU A 15 11.01 8.13 14.71
C LEU A 15 10.40 6.74 14.51
N PRO A 16 9.21 6.48 15.04
CA PRO A 16 8.52 5.19 14.83
C PRO A 16 7.89 5.11 13.45
N ILE A 17 8.74 5.18 12.42
CA ILE A 17 8.36 5.27 11.01
C ILE A 17 8.98 4.10 10.24
N ILE A 18 8.17 3.54 9.33
CA ILE A 18 8.63 2.64 8.27
C ILE A 18 8.59 3.41 6.96
N ARG A 19 9.71 3.47 6.23
CA ARG A 19 9.78 4.03 4.88
C ARG A 19 9.97 2.94 3.86
N MET A 20 9.23 3.02 2.77
CA MET A 20 9.38 2.11 1.65
C MET A 20 9.58 2.88 0.36
N SER A 21 10.30 2.29 -0.59
CA SER A 21 10.51 2.84 -1.92
C SER A 21 10.60 1.74 -2.95
N ARG A 22 9.93 1.94 -4.08
CA ARG A 22 10.02 1.03 -5.24
C ARG A 22 9.83 1.80 -6.53
N ASP A 23 10.64 1.50 -7.52
CA ASP A 23 10.50 2.03 -8.88
C ASP A 23 9.64 1.08 -9.72
N PHE A 24 8.64 1.66 -10.40
CA PHE A 24 7.77 0.95 -11.32
C PHE A 24 7.99 1.40 -12.76
N ALA A 25 7.88 0.47 -13.70
CA ALA A 25 7.73 0.77 -15.12
C ALA A 25 6.26 1.10 -15.40
N ALA A 26 5.80 2.21 -14.87
CA ALA A 26 4.42 2.72 -14.93
C ALA A 26 4.43 4.22 -14.76
N THR A 27 3.44 4.90 -15.35
CA THR A 27 3.26 6.35 -15.15
C THR A 27 2.68 6.65 -13.77
N PRO A 28 2.87 7.87 -13.23
CA PRO A 28 2.21 8.26 -11.98
C PRO A 28 0.68 8.09 -12.04
N GLU A 29 0.06 8.39 -13.16
CA GLU A 29 -1.38 8.24 -13.37
C GLU A 29 -1.84 6.78 -13.28
N GLN A 30 -1.06 5.85 -13.83
CA GLN A 30 -1.33 4.42 -13.72
C GLN A 30 -1.27 3.95 -12.27
N LEU A 31 -0.22 4.32 -11.54
CA LEU A 31 -0.09 3.95 -10.12
C LEU A 31 -1.17 4.60 -9.26
N PHE A 32 -1.47 5.87 -9.48
CA PHE A 32 -2.55 6.55 -8.76
C PHE A 32 -3.90 5.85 -8.99
N ARG A 33 -4.21 5.52 -10.23
CA ARG A 33 -5.45 4.79 -10.56
C ARG A 33 -5.49 3.42 -9.89
N ALA A 34 -4.38 2.69 -9.87
CA ALA A 34 -4.29 1.39 -9.23
C ALA A 34 -4.51 1.44 -7.70
N HIS A 35 -4.20 2.59 -7.09
CA HIS A 35 -4.40 2.82 -5.65
C HIS A 35 -5.78 3.39 -5.31
N THR A 36 -6.45 4.04 -6.25
CA THR A 36 -7.74 4.73 -5.98
C THR A 36 -8.95 4.03 -6.57
N ASN A 37 -8.76 3.19 -7.58
CA ASN A 37 -9.85 2.38 -8.15
C ASN A 37 -9.97 1.07 -7.35
N PRO A 38 -11.12 0.79 -6.71
CA PRO A 38 -11.26 -0.37 -5.83
C PRO A 38 -11.14 -1.70 -6.56
N VAL A 39 -11.59 -1.78 -7.82
CA VAL A 39 -11.49 -3.00 -8.63
C VAL A 39 -10.02 -3.33 -8.93
N LEU A 40 -9.22 -2.33 -9.23
CA LEU A 40 -7.79 -2.50 -9.47
C LEU A 40 -7.05 -2.79 -8.17
N PHE A 41 -7.31 -2.03 -7.13
CA PHE A 41 -6.67 -2.20 -5.81
C PHE A 41 -6.85 -3.62 -5.27
N ALA A 42 -8.05 -4.17 -5.35
CA ALA A 42 -8.34 -5.53 -4.89
C ALA A 42 -7.53 -6.62 -5.60
N GLN A 43 -7.07 -6.36 -6.82
CA GLN A 43 -6.33 -7.35 -7.61
C GLN A 43 -4.86 -7.45 -7.24
N TRP A 44 -4.27 -6.41 -6.64
CA TRP A 44 -2.83 -6.44 -6.37
C TRP A 44 -2.46 -6.37 -4.89
N VAL A 45 -3.31 -5.80 -4.02
CA VAL A 45 -2.94 -5.57 -2.63
C VAL A 45 -2.73 -6.87 -1.86
N GLY A 46 -1.67 -6.90 -1.05
CA GLY A 46 -1.38 -7.97 -0.11
C GLY A 46 -0.72 -9.23 -0.69
N PRO A 47 -0.47 -10.24 0.19
CA PRO A 47 0.18 -11.46 -0.19
C PRO A 47 -0.62 -12.30 -1.19
N ASN A 48 0.09 -13.13 -1.98
CA ASN A 48 -0.54 -13.98 -3.02
C ASN A 48 -1.56 -14.97 -2.45
N ALA A 49 -1.39 -15.40 -1.21
CA ALA A 49 -2.26 -16.38 -0.57
C ALA A 49 -3.61 -15.79 -0.13
N LEU A 50 -3.79 -14.48 -0.15
CA LEU A 50 -4.99 -13.79 0.33
C LEU A 50 -5.81 -13.23 -0.82
N ASP A 51 -7.14 -13.43 -0.74
CA ASP A 51 -8.10 -12.77 -1.61
C ASP A 51 -8.61 -11.50 -0.92
N THR A 52 -8.81 -10.44 -1.70
CA THR A 52 -9.25 -9.14 -1.18
C THR A 52 -10.67 -8.83 -1.61
N ARG A 53 -11.51 -8.50 -0.64
CA ARG A 53 -12.90 -8.04 -0.84
C ARG A 53 -13.03 -6.61 -0.35
N ILE A 54 -13.45 -5.71 -1.22
CA ILE A 54 -13.71 -4.31 -0.87
C ILE A 54 -15.12 -4.20 -0.26
N GLU A 55 -15.21 -3.69 0.96
CA GLU A 55 -16.47 -3.49 1.66
C GLU A 55 -16.99 -2.06 1.54
N HIS A 56 -16.08 -1.08 1.58
CA HIS A 56 -16.38 0.33 1.45
C HIS A 56 -15.22 1.04 0.78
N TRP A 57 -15.51 1.94 -0.14
CA TRP A 57 -14.45 2.65 -0.86
C TRP A 57 -14.91 4.02 -1.36
N ASP A 58 -14.35 5.07 -0.76
CA ASP A 58 -14.58 6.45 -1.17
C ASP A 58 -13.21 7.16 -1.22
N ALA A 59 -12.49 6.98 -2.33
CA ALA A 59 -11.11 7.45 -2.51
C ALA A 59 -11.08 8.93 -2.92
N ARG A 60 -11.45 9.79 -1.99
CA ARG A 60 -11.39 11.25 -2.12
C ARG A 60 -10.94 11.87 -0.80
N THR A 61 -10.46 13.10 -0.83
CA THR A 61 -10.17 13.86 0.39
C THR A 61 -11.42 13.91 1.29
N GLY A 62 -11.28 13.44 2.52
CA GLY A 62 -12.38 13.30 3.47
C GLY A 62 -13.19 12.02 3.35
N GLY A 63 -12.85 11.13 2.41
CA GLY A 63 -13.47 9.82 2.26
C GLY A 63 -12.88 8.76 3.19
N SER A 64 -13.33 7.53 3.04
CA SER A 64 -12.87 6.40 3.85
C SER A 64 -12.90 5.10 3.05
N TRP A 65 -12.27 4.08 3.61
CA TRP A 65 -12.20 2.77 2.96
C TRP A 65 -12.20 1.65 3.99
N ARG A 66 -12.64 0.47 3.55
CA ARG A 66 -12.52 -0.78 4.31
C ARG A 66 -12.42 -1.95 3.34
N PHE A 67 -11.47 -2.83 3.58
CA PHE A 67 -11.37 -4.09 2.84
C PHE A 67 -11.06 -5.26 3.78
N VAL A 68 -11.39 -6.46 3.31
CA VAL A 68 -11.15 -7.71 4.03
C VAL A 68 -10.30 -8.62 3.16
N GLN A 69 -9.26 -9.17 3.75
CA GLN A 69 -8.45 -10.22 3.13
C GLN A 69 -8.81 -11.56 3.72
N VAL A 70 -8.94 -12.57 2.86
CA VAL A 70 -9.43 -13.91 3.24
C VAL A 70 -8.41 -14.96 2.85
N GLU A 71 -8.04 -15.82 3.80
CA GLU A 71 -7.22 -17.00 3.58
C GLU A 71 -7.85 -18.20 4.31
N GLU A 72 -8.22 -19.24 3.57
CA GLU A 72 -8.78 -20.49 4.14
C GLU A 72 -9.95 -20.23 5.11
N GLY A 73 -10.83 -19.27 4.78
CA GLY A 73 -11.98 -18.90 5.59
C GLY A 73 -11.68 -17.97 6.76
N VAL A 74 -10.41 -17.62 7.00
CA VAL A 74 -10.03 -16.62 8.02
C VAL A 74 -10.03 -15.24 7.40
N GLU A 75 -10.70 -14.29 8.05
CA GLU A 75 -10.82 -12.92 7.58
C GLU A 75 -9.92 -11.97 8.36
N TYR A 76 -9.24 -11.09 7.63
CA TYR A 76 -8.41 -10.02 8.17
C TYR A 76 -8.95 -8.70 7.63
N ALA A 77 -9.54 -7.88 8.47
CA ALA A 77 -10.16 -6.63 8.06
C ALA A 77 -9.24 -5.42 8.33
N PHE A 78 -9.24 -4.49 7.38
CA PHE A 78 -8.47 -3.25 7.42
C PHE A 78 -9.38 -2.08 7.07
N ARG A 79 -9.14 -0.95 7.71
CA ARG A 79 -9.91 0.29 7.47
C ARG A 79 -9.07 1.52 7.62
N GLY A 80 -9.54 2.61 7.05
CA GLY A 80 -8.89 3.91 7.18
C GLY A 80 -9.72 5.05 6.61
N CYS A 81 -9.21 6.25 6.79
CA CYS A 81 -9.77 7.49 6.26
C CYS A 81 -8.75 8.16 5.36
N PHE A 82 -9.21 8.79 4.28
CA PHE A 82 -8.38 9.61 3.43
C PHE A 82 -8.35 11.04 3.94
N HIS A 83 -7.19 11.48 4.41
CA HIS A 83 -6.96 12.89 4.76
C HIS A 83 -6.83 13.72 3.49
N GLU A 84 -6.11 13.21 2.50
CA GLU A 84 -5.88 13.88 1.23
C GLU A 84 -5.73 12.86 0.11
N VAL A 85 -6.42 13.10 -0.99
CA VAL A 85 -6.23 12.33 -2.24
C VAL A 85 -6.00 13.32 -3.37
N ARG A 86 -4.79 13.29 -3.94
CA ARG A 86 -4.43 14.07 -5.12
C ARG A 86 -3.48 13.24 -6.01
N PRO A 87 -3.31 13.58 -7.29
CA PRO A 87 -2.59 12.73 -8.24
C PRO A 87 -1.15 12.39 -7.89
N ASP A 88 -0.46 13.24 -7.12
CA ASP A 88 0.94 13.05 -6.73
C ASP A 88 1.13 12.57 -5.29
N ARG A 89 0.03 12.57 -4.49
CA ARG A 89 0.14 12.23 -3.06
C ARG A 89 -1.18 11.74 -2.48
N ILE A 90 -1.11 10.69 -1.66
CA ILE A 90 -2.23 10.24 -0.83
C ILE A 90 -1.77 10.25 0.63
N VAL A 91 -2.59 10.82 1.51
CA VAL A 91 -2.41 10.75 2.97
C VAL A 91 -3.63 10.06 3.56
N GLN A 92 -3.41 9.00 4.32
CA GLN A 92 -4.49 8.19 4.89
C GLN A 92 -4.14 7.64 6.26
N THR A 93 -5.13 7.22 7.01
CA THR A 93 -4.94 6.36 8.17
C THR A 93 -5.03 4.90 7.75
N PHE A 94 -4.45 4.00 8.53
CA PHE A 94 -4.49 2.57 8.30
C PHE A 94 -4.60 1.84 9.65
N THR A 95 -5.63 1.02 9.80
CA THR A 95 -5.85 0.21 10.99
C THR A 95 -6.15 -1.24 10.60
N PHE A 96 -5.43 -2.18 11.20
CA PHE A 96 -5.82 -3.58 11.19
C PHE A 96 -6.87 -3.79 12.29
N GLU A 97 -8.07 -4.26 11.92
CA GLU A 97 -9.18 -4.36 12.90
C GLU A 97 -8.97 -5.44 13.96
N GLY A 98 -8.03 -6.36 13.76
CA GLY A 98 -7.57 -7.28 14.82
C GLY A 98 -6.81 -6.58 15.95
N GLU A 99 -6.30 -5.37 15.69
CA GLU A 99 -5.64 -4.49 16.67
C GLU A 99 -6.22 -3.08 16.53
N PRO A 100 -7.48 -2.86 16.95
CA PRO A 100 -8.25 -1.67 16.59
C PRO A 100 -7.73 -0.36 17.18
N ASP A 101 -6.91 -0.42 18.21
CA ASP A 101 -6.31 0.77 18.82
C ASP A 101 -5.06 1.25 18.06
N GLY A 102 -4.51 0.42 17.17
CA GLY A 102 -3.35 0.76 16.35
C GLY A 102 -3.76 1.55 15.12
N VAL A 103 -3.33 2.81 15.01
CA VAL A 103 -3.57 3.66 13.85
C VAL A 103 -2.25 4.13 13.28
N ALA A 104 -1.95 3.75 12.04
CA ALA A 104 -0.82 4.30 11.31
C ALA A 104 -1.27 5.50 10.48
N LEU A 105 -0.44 6.55 10.44
CA LEU A 105 -0.58 7.64 9.46
C LEU A 105 0.34 7.32 8.28
N GLU A 106 -0.27 7.10 7.13
CA GLU A 106 0.45 6.74 5.91
C GLU A 106 0.43 7.86 4.89
N THR A 107 1.58 8.10 4.27
CA THR A 107 1.72 9.00 3.13
C THR A 107 2.35 8.25 1.97
N LEU A 108 1.76 8.39 0.80
CA LEU A 108 2.24 7.81 -0.46
C LEU A 108 2.55 8.96 -1.42
N TRP A 109 3.73 8.93 -2.04
CA TRP A 109 4.15 9.88 -3.08
C TRP A 109 4.40 9.14 -4.39
N PHE A 110 3.81 9.66 -5.46
CA PHE A 110 3.98 9.16 -6.83
C PHE A 110 4.94 10.09 -7.57
N GLN A 111 6.23 9.82 -7.51
CA GLN A 111 7.27 10.66 -8.10
C GLN A 111 7.55 10.25 -9.54
N ASP A 112 7.27 11.15 -10.49
CA ASP A 112 7.60 10.94 -11.88
C ASP A 112 9.11 10.93 -12.09
N LEU A 113 9.65 9.81 -12.62
CA LEU A 113 11.07 9.67 -12.96
C LEU A 113 11.34 9.98 -14.45
N GLY A 114 10.28 10.26 -15.24
CA GLY A 114 10.36 10.37 -16.68
C GLY A 114 10.34 9.01 -17.40
N ASP A 115 10.14 9.04 -18.70
CA ASP A 115 10.14 7.85 -19.57
C ASP A 115 9.17 6.74 -19.13
N GLY A 116 7.99 7.13 -18.59
CA GLY A 116 6.97 6.21 -18.16
C GLY A 116 7.32 5.44 -16.87
N ARG A 117 8.20 5.99 -16.04
CA ARG A 117 8.65 5.39 -14.79
C ARG A 117 8.25 6.26 -13.60
N THR A 118 7.91 5.62 -12.50
CA THR A 118 7.49 6.28 -11.26
C THR A 118 8.19 5.65 -10.07
N ARG A 119 8.66 6.48 -9.15
CA ARG A 119 9.08 6.03 -7.82
C ARG A 119 7.93 6.21 -6.85
N LEU A 120 7.41 5.09 -6.35
CA LEU A 120 6.46 5.09 -5.26
C LEU A 120 7.25 5.09 -3.95
N ARG A 121 7.07 6.15 -3.17
CA ARG A 121 7.61 6.24 -1.81
C ARG A 121 6.46 6.23 -0.83
N THR A 122 6.61 5.49 0.26
CA THR A 122 5.62 5.45 1.32
C THR A 122 6.26 5.70 2.67
N GLN A 123 5.49 6.26 3.59
CA GLN A 123 5.88 6.46 4.96
C GLN A 123 4.71 6.08 5.86
N SER A 124 4.96 5.22 6.84
CA SER A 124 3.97 4.81 7.82
C SER A 124 4.45 5.19 9.21
N LEU A 125 3.76 6.14 9.85
CA LEU A 125 4.04 6.59 11.20
C LEU A 125 3.08 5.90 12.18
N VAL A 126 3.63 5.22 13.17
CA VAL A 126 2.90 4.59 14.27
C VAL A 126 3.23 5.26 15.59
N ASP A 127 2.52 4.90 16.67
CA ASP A 127 2.60 5.62 17.95
C ASP A 127 3.74 5.16 18.88
N SER A 128 4.46 4.09 18.51
CA SER A 128 5.58 3.59 19.32
C SER A 128 6.62 2.86 18.46
N PHE A 129 7.86 2.82 18.97
CA PHE A 129 8.91 2.01 18.36
C PHE A 129 8.59 0.51 18.45
N ASP A 130 8.03 0.06 19.56
CA ASP A 130 7.64 -1.36 19.73
C ASP A 130 6.57 -1.76 18.71
N GLY A 131 5.57 -0.92 18.49
CA GLY A 131 4.54 -1.14 17.48
C GLY A 131 5.11 -1.18 16.06
N ARG A 132 6.04 -0.28 15.73
CA ARG A 132 6.74 -0.29 14.46
C ARG A 132 7.54 -1.58 14.25
N ASP A 133 8.30 -1.99 15.25
CA ASP A 133 9.14 -3.19 15.19
C ASP A 133 8.29 -4.47 15.10
N ALA A 134 7.16 -4.52 15.81
CA ALA A 134 6.21 -5.61 15.69
C ALA A 134 5.62 -5.72 14.28
N TRP A 135 5.30 -4.60 13.65
CA TRP A 135 4.80 -4.58 12.28
C TRP A 135 5.86 -5.09 11.29
N LEU A 136 7.10 -4.61 11.39
CA LEU A 136 8.21 -5.12 10.58
C LEU A 136 8.42 -6.63 10.75
N ALA A 137 8.26 -7.15 11.97
CA ALA A 137 8.42 -8.57 12.27
C ALA A 137 7.21 -9.44 11.86
N SER A 138 6.08 -8.83 11.48
CA SER A 138 4.84 -9.55 11.16
C SER A 138 4.82 -10.23 9.79
N GLY A 139 5.87 -10.07 8.99
CA GLY A 139 5.91 -10.58 7.61
C GLY A 139 5.33 -9.62 6.58
N MET A 140 5.16 -8.34 6.92
CA MET A 140 4.65 -7.32 6.00
C MET A 140 5.45 -7.23 4.70
N GLU A 141 6.74 -7.50 4.74
CA GLU A 141 7.64 -7.47 3.57
C GLU A 141 7.14 -8.40 2.46
N THR A 142 6.73 -9.61 2.81
CA THR A 142 6.17 -10.56 1.84
C THR A 142 4.90 -10.00 1.19
N GLY A 143 3.98 -9.47 1.97
CA GLY A 143 2.74 -8.89 1.45
C GLY A 143 2.99 -7.71 0.53
N VAL A 144 3.91 -6.83 0.90
CA VAL A 144 4.30 -5.67 0.10
C VAL A 144 4.95 -6.10 -1.22
N ASN A 145 5.93 -6.99 -1.17
CA ASN A 145 6.63 -7.45 -2.38
C ASN A 145 5.71 -8.24 -3.32
N ASP A 146 4.87 -9.13 -2.79
CA ASP A 146 3.87 -9.85 -3.58
C ASP A 146 2.88 -8.90 -4.26
N GLY A 147 2.38 -7.93 -3.51
CA GLY A 147 1.43 -6.94 -4.01
C GLY A 147 2.02 -6.09 -5.12
N TYR A 148 3.20 -5.54 -4.91
CA TYR A 148 3.85 -4.69 -5.92
C TYR A 148 4.29 -5.47 -7.16
N ALA A 149 4.67 -6.73 -7.01
CA ALA A 149 4.94 -7.60 -8.17
C ALA A 149 3.68 -7.84 -9.00
N LYS A 150 2.53 -8.06 -8.34
CA LYS A 150 1.22 -8.16 -9.04
C LYS A 150 0.86 -6.86 -9.73
N LEU A 151 1.05 -5.74 -9.08
CA LEU A 151 0.78 -4.41 -9.66
C LEU A 151 1.61 -4.18 -10.92
N GLN A 152 2.90 -4.50 -10.91
CA GLN A 152 3.73 -4.36 -12.11
C GLN A 152 3.24 -5.26 -13.25
N ARG A 153 2.85 -6.49 -12.95
CA ARG A 153 2.27 -7.39 -13.98
C ARG A 153 0.98 -6.82 -14.57
N MET A 154 0.13 -6.22 -13.77
CA MET A 154 -1.12 -5.59 -14.23
C MET A 154 -0.85 -4.40 -15.15
N VAL A 155 0.20 -3.64 -14.88
CA VAL A 155 0.65 -2.56 -15.77
C VAL A 155 1.17 -3.15 -17.07
N ASP A 156 2.02 -4.16 -17.00
CA ASP A 156 2.65 -4.80 -18.17
C ASP A 156 1.64 -5.47 -19.10
N ASP A 157 0.55 -6.03 -18.56
CA ASP A 157 -0.50 -6.69 -19.33
C ASP A 157 -1.64 -5.77 -19.78
N GLY A 158 -1.58 -4.50 -19.43
CA GLY A 158 -2.56 -3.49 -19.85
C GLY A 158 -3.84 -3.43 -18.99
N THR A 159 -3.89 -4.10 -17.85
CA THR A 159 -5.02 -4.04 -16.91
C THR A 159 -5.13 -2.64 -16.26
N VAL A 160 -4.01 -1.98 -16.10
CA VAL A 160 -3.92 -0.62 -15.52
C VAL A 160 -3.52 0.39 -16.59
#